data_67f46c62a15a41a4d762174f7c49ccb1
#
_entry.id   67f46c62a15a41a4d762174f7c49ccb1
#
_cell.length_a   1.000
_cell.length_b   1.000
_cell.length_c   1.000
_cell.angle_alpha   90.00
_cell.angle_beta   90.00
_cell.angle_gamma   90.00
#
_symmetry.space_group_name_H-M   'P 1'
#
loop_
_entity.id
_entity.type
_entity.pdbx_description
1 polymer ?
#
loop_
_entity_poly.entity_id
_entity_poly.type
_entity_poly.pdbx_seq_one_letter_code
_entity_poly.pdbx_strand_id
1 'polypeptide(L)'
;MSIFSLHRGSKPLLISMPHNGVEIPDDLARAMTKEAMQVPDTDWFLDKLYDFAPALGASVLNPRYSRYVIDLNRAPDGEVLYAGANNTELCPTSTFAQQPIYLSGKEPTTEDIQQRVARYWQPYHQVIADELSRLVSRHGYALLFEAHSIQSHVPRFFDGRLPDINFGTAEGKSAHPSLIEAIASVDFAEYSTVTNGRFKGGYITRHYGQPSKNIHAIQLELSQITYMNEAEMTWSEEKAPNVQPVLKAIVESLLNIPLATLR
;
A
#
# COMPACT_ATOMS: atom_id res chain seq x y z
N MET A 1 -9.71 -7.05 20.03
CA MET A 1 -8.52 -7.42 19.23
C MET A 1 -8.06 -6.19 18.47
N SER A 2 -6.73 -6.01 18.26
CA SER A 2 -6.20 -4.87 17.48
C SER A 2 -6.61 -4.97 16.02
N ILE A 3 -6.88 -3.81 15.39
CA ILE A 3 -7.25 -3.74 13.97
C ILE A 3 -6.02 -3.67 13.04
N PHE A 4 -4.84 -3.48 13.60
CA PHE A 4 -3.54 -3.48 12.93
C PHE A 4 -2.45 -3.94 13.89
N SER A 5 -1.27 -4.22 13.35
CA SER A 5 -0.01 -4.35 14.09
C SER A 5 0.93 -3.21 13.70
N LEU A 6 1.67 -2.68 14.68
CA LEU A 6 2.73 -1.69 14.48
C LEU A 6 4.01 -2.18 15.15
N HIS A 7 5.04 -2.42 14.35
CA HIS A 7 6.42 -2.49 14.82
C HIS A 7 7.05 -1.12 14.74
N ARG A 8 7.58 -0.58 15.85
CA ARG A 8 8.27 0.71 15.88
C ARG A 8 9.77 0.54 15.69
N GLY A 9 10.26 1.09 14.60
CA GLY A 9 11.68 1.09 14.27
C GLY A 9 12.46 2.25 14.88
N SER A 10 13.77 2.23 14.61
CA SER A 10 14.74 3.23 15.07
C SER A 10 15.21 4.21 13.98
N LYS A 11 14.91 3.94 12.72
CA LYS A 11 15.26 4.74 11.53
C LYS A 11 14.08 5.62 11.09
N PRO A 12 14.30 6.67 10.28
CA PRO A 12 13.26 7.60 9.85
C PRO A 12 12.34 7.07 8.75
N LEU A 13 11.96 5.80 8.80
CA LEU A 13 11.15 5.14 7.78
C LEU A 13 9.96 4.39 8.40
N LEU A 14 8.78 4.66 7.89
CA LEU A 14 7.57 3.87 8.10
C LEU A 14 7.21 3.15 6.79
N ILE A 15 7.11 1.83 6.83
CA ILE A 15 6.52 1.00 5.76
C ILE A 15 5.07 0.72 6.15
N SER A 16 4.13 1.15 5.30
CA SER A 16 2.69 0.92 5.46
C SER A 16 2.20 -0.03 4.37
N MET A 17 1.41 -1.04 4.73
CA MET A 17 0.89 -2.10 3.83
C MET A 17 -0.64 -2.11 3.86
N PRO A 18 -1.34 -1.05 3.41
CA PRO A 18 -2.75 -0.82 3.73
C PRO A 18 -3.71 -1.90 3.20
N HIS A 19 -3.28 -2.73 2.25
CA HIS A 19 -4.10 -3.76 1.61
C HIS A 19 -3.63 -5.20 1.85
N ASN A 20 -2.68 -5.42 2.77
CA ASN A 20 -2.20 -6.77 3.10
C ASN A 20 -3.14 -7.54 4.06
N GLY A 21 -4.12 -6.86 4.68
CA GLY A 21 -5.08 -7.49 5.59
C GLY A 21 -6.04 -8.43 4.87
N VAL A 22 -6.33 -9.59 5.48
CA VAL A 22 -7.15 -10.64 4.87
C VAL A 22 -8.43 -10.95 5.64
N GLU A 23 -8.56 -10.48 6.88
CA GLU A 23 -9.71 -10.83 7.71
C GLU A 23 -10.95 -10.00 7.36
N ILE A 24 -12.11 -10.65 7.43
CA ILE A 24 -13.42 -10.01 7.35
C ILE A 24 -14.13 -10.23 8.68
N PRO A 25 -14.63 -9.19 9.38
CA PRO A 25 -15.41 -9.34 10.58
C PRO A 25 -16.70 -10.16 10.34
N ASP A 26 -17.09 -10.98 11.29
CA ASP A 26 -18.24 -11.91 11.18
C ASP A 26 -19.57 -11.22 10.84
N ASP A 27 -19.76 -10.00 11.32
CA ASP A 27 -20.93 -9.16 11.04
C ASP A 27 -21.01 -8.76 9.58
N LEU A 28 -19.88 -8.50 8.93
CA LEU A 28 -19.78 -8.16 7.50
C LEU A 28 -19.76 -9.40 6.61
N ALA A 29 -19.11 -10.47 7.03
CA ALA A 29 -19.00 -11.72 6.29
C ALA A 29 -20.36 -12.28 5.85
N ARG A 30 -21.39 -12.12 6.69
CA ARG A 30 -22.78 -12.60 6.40
C ARG A 30 -23.45 -11.86 5.24
N ALA A 31 -22.96 -10.67 4.90
CA ALA A 31 -23.47 -9.86 3.80
C ALA A 31 -22.70 -10.08 2.49
N MET A 32 -21.56 -10.76 2.54
CA MET A 32 -20.66 -10.93 1.40
C MET A 32 -20.90 -12.22 0.62
N THR A 33 -20.51 -12.22 -0.65
CA THR A 33 -20.51 -13.41 -1.51
C THR A 33 -19.38 -14.36 -1.10
N LYS A 34 -19.51 -15.65 -1.49
CA LYS A 34 -18.46 -16.64 -1.20
C LYS A 34 -17.14 -16.32 -1.90
N GLU A 35 -17.22 -15.75 -3.09
CA GLU A 35 -16.09 -15.32 -3.91
C GLU A 35 -15.36 -14.15 -3.21
N ALA A 36 -16.11 -13.16 -2.72
CA ALA A 36 -15.54 -12.04 -1.98
C ALA A 36 -14.85 -12.45 -0.67
N MET A 37 -15.33 -13.53 -0.03
CA MET A 37 -14.69 -14.07 1.18
C MET A 37 -13.31 -14.69 0.92
N GLN A 38 -12.91 -14.92 -0.33
CA GLN A 38 -11.54 -15.29 -0.70
C GLN A 38 -10.60 -14.07 -0.78
N VAL A 39 -11.13 -12.87 -0.66
CA VAL A 39 -10.42 -11.57 -0.72
C VAL A 39 -9.40 -11.47 -1.88
N PRO A 40 -9.81 -11.79 -3.13
CA PRO A 40 -8.88 -11.94 -4.26
C PRO A 40 -8.07 -10.68 -4.60
N ASP A 41 -8.53 -9.50 -4.20
CA ASP A 41 -7.88 -8.20 -4.47
C ASP A 41 -6.91 -7.77 -3.35
N THR A 42 -6.45 -8.74 -2.55
CA THR A 42 -5.48 -8.51 -1.48
C THR A 42 -4.07 -8.30 -2.06
N ASP A 43 -3.32 -7.40 -1.47
CA ASP A 43 -1.88 -7.25 -1.70
C ASP A 43 -1.17 -8.36 -0.90
N TRP A 44 -1.19 -9.59 -1.42
CA TRP A 44 -0.84 -10.82 -0.72
C TRP A 44 0.60 -10.86 -0.24
N PHE A 45 0.82 -11.37 0.97
CA PHE A 45 2.14 -11.73 1.52
C PHE A 45 3.14 -10.57 1.63
N LEU A 46 2.71 -9.31 1.67
CA LEU A 46 3.63 -8.17 1.80
C LEU A 46 4.40 -8.22 3.13
N ASP A 47 3.78 -8.67 4.21
CA ASP A 47 4.44 -8.88 5.50
C ASP A 47 5.60 -9.90 5.42
N LYS A 48 5.42 -10.98 4.65
CA LYS A 48 6.49 -11.96 4.37
C LYS A 48 7.54 -11.39 3.42
N LEU A 49 7.11 -10.61 2.42
CA LEU A 49 7.98 -10.04 1.40
C LEU A 49 8.92 -8.97 1.97
N TYR A 50 8.45 -8.20 2.96
CA TYR A 50 9.19 -7.15 3.66
C TYR A 50 9.66 -7.57 5.08
N ASP A 51 9.81 -8.86 5.35
CA ASP A 51 10.21 -9.39 6.66
C ASP A 51 11.58 -8.89 7.14
N PHE A 52 12.43 -8.43 6.22
CA PHE A 52 13.72 -7.79 6.49
C PHE A 52 13.62 -6.36 7.06
N ALA A 53 12.47 -5.69 6.90
CA ALA A 53 12.32 -4.26 7.22
C ALA A 53 12.55 -3.91 8.71
N PRO A 54 12.05 -4.69 9.69
CA PRO A 54 12.36 -4.47 11.09
C PRO A 54 13.85 -4.54 11.41
N ALA A 55 14.59 -5.46 10.78
CA ALA A 55 16.03 -5.62 10.97
C ALA A 55 16.82 -4.41 10.43
N LEU A 56 16.32 -3.71 9.41
CA LEU A 56 16.86 -2.44 8.92
C LEU A 56 16.50 -1.25 9.82
N GLY A 57 15.68 -1.45 10.84
CA GLY A 57 15.23 -0.42 11.75
C GLY A 57 14.02 0.39 11.26
N ALA A 58 13.34 -0.05 10.23
CA ALA A 58 12.10 0.57 9.77
C ALA A 58 10.93 0.28 10.72
N SER A 59 10.00 1.24 10.85
CA SER A 59 8.67 0.97 11.42
C SER A 59 7.83 0.26 10.37
N VAL A 60 7.00 -0.70 10.80
CA VAL A 60 6.13 -1.48 9.89
C VAL A 60 4.72 -1.47 10.42
N LEU A 61 3.77 -1.01 9.61
CA LEU A 61 2.34 -0.96 9.91
C LEU A 61 1.58 -1.88 8.96
N ASN A 62 0.91 -2.88 9.54
CA ASN A 62 0.17 -3.91 8.81
C ASN A 62 -1.27 -4.00 9.32
N PRO A 63 -2.31 -3.78 8.47
CA PRO A 63 -3.70 -3.91 8.85
C PRO A 63 -4.09 -5.39 9.02
N ARG A 64 -5.07 -5.64 9.85
CA ARG A 64 -5.66 -6.97 10.05
C ARG A 64 -6.73 -7.28 9.00
N TYR A 65 -7.56 -6.27 8.71
CA TYR A 65 -8.76 -6.45 7.90
C TYR A 65 -8.53 -6.15 6.43
N SER A 66 -9.23 -6.90 5.58
CA SER A 66 -9.23 -6.74 4.14
C SER A 66 -9.72 -5.36 3.71
N ARG A 67 -9.22 -4.87 2.56
CA ARG A 67 -9.72 -3.68 1.86
C ARG A 67 -11.22 -3.73 1.55
N TYR A 68 -11.84 -4.91 1.58
CA TYR A 68 -13.30 -5.06 1.42
C TYR A 68 -14.09 -4.60 2.64
N VAL A 69 -13.46 -4.52 3.81
CA VAL A 69 -14.06 -3.88 4.97
C VAL A 69 -14.10 -2.38 4.77
N ILE A 70 -12.95 -1.79 4.44
CA ILE A 70 -12.75 -0.40 4.04
C ILE A 70 -11.39 -0.26 3.38
N ASP A 71 -11.30 0.46 2.27
CA ASP A 71 -10.03 0.73 1.59
C ASP A 71 -9.28 1.85 2.34
N LEU A 72 -8.23 1.46 3.06
CA LEU A 72 -7.41 2.38 3.85
C LEU A 72 -6.61 3.37 2.98
N ASN A 73 -6.52 3.13 1.67
CA ASN A 73 -5.84 4.02 0.73
C ASN A 73 -6.83 4.82 -0.14
N ARG A 74 -8.00 5.14 0.42
CA ARG A 74 -9.01 6.05 -0.15
C ARG A 74 -9.33 7.17 0.83
N ALA A 75 -9.75 8.31 0.29
CA ALA A 75 -10.23 9.44 1.09
C ALA A 75 -11.51 9.06 1.86
N PRO A 76 -11.65 9.46 3.13
CA PRO A 76 -12.78 9.05 3.96
C PRO A 76 -14.11 9.72 3.56
N ASP A 77 -14.05 10.78 2.78
CA ASP A 77 -15.19 11.50 2.20
C ASP A 77 -15.61 10.96 0.82
N GLY A 78 -14.89 9.96 0.31
CA GLY A 78 -15.16 9.36 -1.00
C GLY A 78 -14.63 10.15 -2.19
N GLU A 79 -13.75 11.14 -1.98
CA GLU A 79 -13.12 11.88 -3.09
C GLU A 79 -12.41 10.91 -4.06
N VAL A 80 -12.66 11.11 -5.35
CA VAL A 80 -12.15 10.25 -6.41
C VAL A 80 -10.67 10.55 -6.67
N LEU A 81 -9.83 9.54 -6.50
CA LEU A 81 -8.37 9.69 -6.63
C LEU A 81 -7.91 10.06 -8.05
N TYR A 82 -8.54 9.48 -9.07
CA TYR A 82 -8.22 9.69 -10.48
C TYR A 82 -9.50 10.03 -11.26
N ALA A 83 -9.69 11.30 -11.60
CA ALA A 83 -10.83 11.74 -12.41
C ALA A 83 -10.78 11.06 -13.80
N GLY A 84 -11.92 10.51 -14.22
CA GLY A 84 -12.06 9.84 -15.52
C GLY A 84 -11.49 8.44 -15.64
N ALA A 85 -10.86 7.88 -14.57
CA ALA A 85 -10.40 6.52 -14.52
C ALA A 85 -11.38 5.63 -13.73
N ASN A 86 -11.31 4.30 -13.95
CA ASN A 86 -12.02 3.35 -13.10
C ASN A 86 -11.37 3.35 -11.71
N ASN A 87 -12.14 3.71 -10.70
CA ASN A 87 -11.70 3.75 -9.30
C ASN A 87 -12.55 2.75 -8.49
N THR A 88 -12.01 2.26 -7.39
CA THR A 88 -12.77 1.54 -6.37
C THR A 88 -13.26 2.53 -5.32
N GLU A 89 -14.42 2.23 -4.72
CA GLU A 89 -15.01 3.01 -3.65
C GLU A 89 -14.23 2.86 -2.34
N LEU A 90 -14.49 3.72 -1.36
CA LEU A 90 -13.95 3.61 0.00
C LEU A 90 -14.33 2.29 0.67
N CYS A 91 -15.58 1.85 0.49
CA CYS A 91 -16.04 0.49 0.81
C CYS A 91 -16.39 -0.19 -0.51
N PRO A 92 -15.47 -0.96 -1.13
CA PRO A 92 -15.69 -1.53 -2.45
C PRO A 92 -16.95 -2.39 -2.52
N THR A 93 -17.70 -2.25 -3.62
CA THR A 93 -18.90 -3.05 -3.89
C THR A 93 -18.67 -4.12 -4.95
N SER A 94 -17.57 -4.00 -5.70
CA SER A 94 -17.14 -4.98 -6.72
C SER A 94 -15.66 -5.26 -6.63
N THR A 95 -15.27 -6.50 -6.94
CA THR A 95 -13.87 -6.94 -7.04
C THR A 95 -13.16 -6.31 -8.26
N PHE A 96 -11.85 -6.50 -8.39
CA PHE A 96 -11.11 -6.09 -9.59
C PHE A 96 -11.59 -6.82 -10.85
N ALA A 97 -12.09 -8.07 -10.70
CA ALA A 97 -12.76 -8.81 -11.76
C ALA A 97 -14.24 -8.39 -11.98
N GLN A 98 -14.68 -7.27 -11.36
CA GLN A 98 -16.03 -6.73 -11.46
C GLN A 98 -17.15 -7.67 -10.98
N GLN A 99 -16.83 -8.63 -10.10
CA GLN A 99 -17.81 -9.47 -9.44
C GLN A 99 -18.35 -8.77 -8.18
N PRO A 100 -19.61 -8.97 -7.80
CA PRO A 100 -20.21 -8.34 -6.62
C PRO A 100 -19.52 -8.85 -5.34
N ILE A 101 -19.18 -7.92 -4.45
CA ILE A 101 -18.66 -8.25 -3.10
C ILE A 101 -19.80 -8.63 -2.16
N TYR A 102 -20.95 -7.97 -2.29
CA TYR A 102 -22.09 -8.17 -1.40
C TYR A 102 -23.18 -9.01 -2.06
N LEU A 103 -23.94 -9.71 -1.24
CA LEU A 103 -25.22 -10.29 -1.63
C LEU A 103 -26.18 -9.15 -2.03
N SER A 104 -27.08 -9.41 -2.98
CA SER A 104 -28.01 -8.38 -3.48
C SER A 104 -28.79 -7.70 -2.37
N GLY A 105 -28.74 -6.36 -2.32
CA GLY A 105 -29.40 -5.53 -1.29
C GLY A 105 -28.71 -5.57 0.07
N LYS A 106 -27.46 -6.03 0.14
CA LYS A 106 -26.62 -6.05 1.33
C LYS A 106 -25.38 -5.14 1.23
N GLU A 107 -25.33 -4.33 0.19
CA GLU A 107 -24.28 -3.32 0.00
C GLU A 107 -24.29 -2.33 1.20
N PRO A 108 -23.11 -1.76 1.58
CA PRO A 108 -23.04 -0.88 2.73
C PRO A 108 -23.82 0.42 2.50
N THR A 109 -24.62 0.79 3.49
CA THR A 109 -25.30 2.09 3.53
C THR A 109 -24.31 3.21 3.88
N THR A 110 -24.72 4.46 3.73
CA THR A 110 -23.92 5.63 4.17
C THR A 110 -23.56 5.55 5.65
N GLU A 111 -24.49 5.07 6.50
CA GLU A 111 -24.26 4.90 7.92
C GLU A 111 -23.24 3.80 8.20
N ASP A 112 -23.31 2.66 7.51
CA ASP A 112 -22.31 1.59 7.59
C ASP A 112 -20.92 2.10 7.22
N ILE A 113 -20.81 2.88 6.14
CA ILE A 113 -19.54 3.48 5.71
C ILE A 113 -18.98 4.39 6.80
N GLN A 114 -19.79 5.27 7.40
CA GLN A 114 -19.36 6.16 8.48
C GLN A 114 -18.87 5.37 9.72
N GLN A 115 -19.57 4.30 10.09
CA GLN A 115 -19.15 3.42 11.18
C GLN A 115 -17.81 2.73 10.87
N ARG A 116 -17.59 2.28 9.62
CA ARG A 116 -16.32 1.67 9.20
C ARG A 116 -15.19 2.69 9.17
N VAL A 117 -15.46 3.94 8.74
CA VAL A 117 -14.48 5.03 8.84
C VAL A 117 -14.04 5.23 10.30
N ALA A 118 -14.99 5.36 11.23
CA ALA A 118 -14.67 5.57 12.63
C ALA A 118 -13.94 4.37 13.28
N ARG A 119 -14.32 3.15 12.91
CA ARG A 119 -13.83 1.92 13.56
C ARG A 119 -12.48 1.44 13.01
N TYR A 120 -12.22 1.60 11.70
CA TYR A 120 -11.07 1.01 11.03
C TYR A 120 -10.16 2.05 10.38
N TRP A 121 -10.73 2.98 9.61
CA TRP A 121 -9.96 3.96 8.84
C TRP A 121 -9.28 4.98 9.75
N GLN A 122 -10.03 5.67 10.60
CA GLN A 122 -9.50 6.73 11.48
C GLN A 122 -8.38 6.23 12.40
N PRO A 123 -8.51 5.10 13.12
CA PRO A 123 -7.42 4.62 13.96
C PRO A 123 -6.17 4.23 13.20
N TYR A 124 -6.29 3.67 11.98
CA TYR A 124 -5.14 3.35 11.13
C TYR A 124 -4.40 4.61 10.69
N HIS A 125 -5.14 5.62 10.23
CA HIS A 125 -4.58 6.89 9.81
C HIS A 125 -4.00 7.70 10.97
N GLN A 126 -4.59 7.62 12.16
CA GLN A 126 -4.03 8.23 13.36
C GLN A 126 -2.65 7.65 13.69
N VAL A 127 -2.49 6.34 13.57
CA VAL A 127 -1.19 5.69 13.80
C VAL A 127 -0.14 6.10 12.77
N ILE A 128 -0.51 6.25 11.49
CA ILE A 128 0.40 6.80 10.48
C ILE A 128 0.85 8.21 10.89
N ALA A 129 -0.08 9.09 11.23
CA ALA A 129 0.22 10.47 11.61
C ALA A 129 1.12 10.54 12.85
N ASP A 130 0.80 9.77 13.89
CA ASP A 130 1.57 9.73 15.13
C ASP A 130 2.99 9.19 14.90
N GLU A 131 3.14 8.14 14.09
CA GLU A 131 4.44 7.55 13.81
C GLU A 131 5.29 8.47 12.95
N LEU A 132 4.74 9.11 11.91
CA LEU A 132 5.45 10.10 11.11
C LEU A 132 5.90 11.30 11.96
N SER A 133 5.04 11.80 12.85
CA SER A 133 5.37 12.87 13.81
C SER A 133 6.51 12.47 14.74
N ARG A 134 6.49 11.24 15.27
CA ARG A 134 7.57 10.67 16.10
C ARG A 134 8.89 10.62 15.33
N LEU A 135 8.86 10.18 14.07
CA LEU A 135 10.05 10.07 13.23
C LEU A 135 10.62 11.44 12.90
N VAL A 136 9.78 12.41 12.52
CA VAL A 136 10.22 13.81 12.29
C VAL A 136 10.85 14.40 13.54
N SER A 137 10.22 14.25 14.71
CA SER A 137 10.73 14.77 15.97
C SER A 137 12.09 14.17 16.35
N ARG A 138 12.31 12.90 16.01
CA ARG A 138 13.56 12.19 16.36
C ARG A 138 14.70 12.42 15.37
N HIS A 139 14.38 12.53 14.07
CA HIS A 139 15.36 12.50 12.98
C HIS A 139 15.39 13.79 12.14
N GLY A 140 14.44 14.71 12.35
CA GLY A 140 14.29 15.92 11.55
C GLY A 140 13.52 15.71 10.24
N TYR A 141 13.20 14.44 9.87
CA TYR A 141 12.40 14.07 8.71
C TYR A 141 11.78 12.69 8.90
N ALA A 142 10.83 12.35 8.04
CA ALA A 142 10.26 11.01 7.94
C ALA A 142 10.10 10.58 6.48
N LEU A 143 10.32 9.30 6.24
CA LEU A 143 10.01 8.63 4.99
C LEU A 143 8.80 7.72 5.22
N LEU A 144 7.80 7.83 4.36
CA LEU A 144 6.68 6.90 4.28
C LEU A 144 6.82 6.09 3.00
N PHE A 145 7.03 4.80 3.14
CA PHE A 145 7.05 3.86 2.03
C PHE A 145 5.75 3.06 2.03
N GLU A 146 4.90 3.33 1.05
CA GLU A 146 3.62 2.68 0.91
C GLU A 146 3.78 1.46 0.02
N ALA A 147 3.79 0.27 0.62
CA ALA A 147 4.00 -0.98 -0.06
C ALA A 147 2.66 -1.57 -0.51
N HIS A 148 2.57 -1.83 -1.82
CA HIS A 148 1.43 -2.44 -2.49
C HIS A 148 1.84 -3.57 -3.42
N SER A 149 0.88 -4.39 -3.78
CA SER A 149 1.00 -5.31 -4.90
C SER A 149 -0.34 -5.58 -5.57
N ILE A 150 -0.32 -5.85 -6.87
CA ILE A 150 -1.51 -6.14 -7.65
C ILE A 150 -1.19 -7.22 -8.69
N GLN A 151 -2.21 -7.95 -9.14
CA GLN A 151 -2.08 -8.90 -10.23
C GLN A 151 -1.47 -8.25 -11.48
N SER A 152 -0.63 -9.00 -12.20
CA SER A 152 0.05 -8.53 -13.40
C SER A 152 -0.87 -8.11 -14.54
N HIS A 153 -2.12 -8.59 -14.54
CA HIS A 153 -3.16 -8.29 -15.52
C HIS A 153 -4.47 -7.97 -14.80
N VAL A 154 -4.88 -6.70 -14.83
CA VAL A 154 -6.16 -6.24 -14.28
C VAL A 154 -6.85 -5.34 -15.32
N PRO A 155 -7.61 -5.90 -16.28
CA PRO A 155 -8.22 -5.13 -17.38
C PRO A 155 -9.13 -3.99 -16.93
N ARG A 156 -9.64 -4.05 -15.71
CA ARG A 156 -10.40 -2.94 -15.08
C ARG A 156 -9.57 -1.67 -14.96
N PHE A 157 -8.25 -1.77 -14.78
CA PHE A 157 -7.40 -0.62 -14.45
C PHE A 157 -6.35 -0.30 -15.50
N PHE A 158 -5.89 -1.29 -16.26
CA PHE A 158 -4.86 -1.11 -17.29
C PHE A 158 -4.92 -2.21 -18.33
N ASP A 159 -4.43 -1.89 -19.54
CA ASP A 159 -4.30 -2.84 -20.62
C ASP A 159 -2.96 -3.60 -20.54
N GLY A 160 -2.99 -4.87 -20.92
CA GLY A 160 -1.79 -5.71 -20.99
C GLY A 160 -1.19 -6.05 -19.62
N ARG A 161 0.11 -6.34 -19.60
CA ARG A 161 0.87 -6.68 -18.39
C ARG A 161 1.44 -5.43 -17.73
N LEU A 162 1.24 -5.33 -16.41
CA LEU A 162 1.85 -4.28 -15.59
C LEU A 162 3.39 -4.45 -15.54
N PRO A 163 4.20 -3.38 -15.62
CA PRO A 163 5.61 -3.42 -15.25
C PRO A 163 5.81 -4.02 -13.86
N ASP A 164 6.97 -4.68 -13.63
CA ASP A 164 7.18 -5.44 -12.40
C ASP A 164 7.19 -4.55 -11.14
N ILE A 165 7.86 -3.39 -11.21
CA ILE A 165 8.01 -2.46 -10.08
C ILE A 165 7.55 -1.06 -10.51
N ASN A 166 6.52 -0.53 -9.87
CA ASN A 166 5.91 0.75 -10.23
C ASN A 166 6.02 1.72 -9.06
N PHE A 167 6.72 2.83 -9.23
CA PHE A 167 6.84 3.88 -8.21
C PHE A 167 5.82 4.99 -8.43
N GLY A 168 5.21 5.46 -7.34
CA GLY A 168 4.30 6.60 -7.32
C GLY A 168 4.76 7.68 -6.35
N THR A 169 4.86 8.93 -6.84
CA THR A 169 5.30 10.09 -6.06
C THR A 169 4.35 11.28 -6.16
N ALA A 170 3.07 11.00 -6.50
CA ALA A 170 2.10 12.04 -6.82
C ALA A 170 2.65 13.05 -7.86
N GLU A 171 3.32 12.53 -8.90
CA GLU A 171 3.99 13.33 -9.95
C GLU A 171 5.08 14.26 -9.37
N GLY A 172 5.85 13.78 -8.40
CA GLY A 172 6.92 14.51 -7.72
C GLY A 172 6.48 15.39 -6.55
N LYS A 173 5.18 15.42 -6.23
CA LYS A 173 4.65 16.29 -5.17
C LYS A 173 4.81 15.72 -3.76
N SER A 174 4.88 14.39 -3.62
CA SER A 174 4.92 13.71 -2.32
C SER A 174 6.32 13.43 -1.79
N ALA A 175 7.35 13.59 -2.61
CA ALA A 175 8.73 13.24 -2.24
C ALA A 175 9.75 14.19 -2.87
N HIS A 176 10.89 14.40 -2.20
CA HIS A 176 12.02 15.12 -2.79
C HIS A 176 12.62 14.31 -3.97
N PRO A 177 13.04 14.96 -5.07
CA PRO A 177 13.57 14.26 -6.27
C PRO A 177 14.74 13.32 -5.96
N SER A 178 15.63 13.67 -5.04
CA SER A 178 16.78 12.84 -4.66
C SER A 178 16.40 11.43 -4.16
N LEU A 179 15.18 11.25 -3.64
CA LEU A 179 14.68 9.93 -3.25
C LEU A 179 14.46 9.02 -4.46
N ILE A 180 13.93 9.58 -5.54
CA ILE A 180 13.76 8.85 -6.80
C ILE A 180 15.11 8.59 -7.48
N GLU A 181 16.04 9.54 -7.42
CA GLU A 181 17.41 9.38 -7.92
C GLU A 181 18.14 8.25 -7.17
N ALA A 182 17.98 8.17 -5.84
CA ALA A 182 18.55 7.10 -5.03
C ALA A 182 17.96 5.72 -5.41
N ILE A 183 16.64 5.64 -5.57
CA ILE A 183 15.98 4.43 -6.05
C ILE A 183 16.48 4.06 -7.44
N ALA A 184 16.59 5.01 -8.37
CA ALA A 184 17.04 4.76 -9.74
C ALA A 184 18.48 4.23 -9.82
N SER A 185 19.29 4.40 -8.76
CA SER A 185 20.63 3.84 -8.66
C SER A 185 20.67 2.37 -8.21
N VAL A 186 19.55 1.80 -7.81
CA VAL A 186 19.44 0.38 -7.41
C VAL A 186 19.55 -0.51 -8.64
N ASP A 187 20.24 -1.63 -8.50
CA ASP A 187 20.22 -2.69 -9.52
C ASP A 187 18.90 -3.46 -9.43
N PHE A 188 18.06 -3.28 -10.43
CA PHE A 188 16.76 -3.96 -10.51
C PHE A 188 16.84 -5.34 -11.18
N ALA A 189 18.04 -5.84 -11.48
CA ALA A 189 18.24 -7.09 -12.21
C ALA A 189 17.42 -7.11 -13.52
N GLU A 190 16.55 -8.12 -13.68
CA GLU A 190 15.69 -8.26 -14.87
C GLU A 190 14.31 -7.57 -14.74
N TYR A 191 14.02 -6.98 -13.58
CA TYR A 191 12.70 -6.40 -13.34
C TYR A 191 12.50 -5.07 -14.06
N SER A 192 11.39 -4.97 -14.77
CA SER A 192 10.96 -3.73 -15.41
C SER A 192 10.46 -2.71 -14.39
N THR A 193 10.84 -1.44 -14.57
CA THR A 193 10.47 -0.36 -13.65
C THR A 193 9.77 0.79 -14.35
N VAL A 194 8.89 1.48 -13.65
CA VAL A 194 8.28 2.74 -14.11
C VAL A 194 8.00 3.65 -12.92
N THR A 195 8.15 4.96 -13.12
CA THR A 195 7.79 5.98 -12.11
C THR A 195 6.63 6.82 -12.64
N ASN A 196 5.59 6.98 -11.79
CA ASN A 196 4.37 7.74 -12.10
C ASN A 196 3.67 7.28 -13.39
N GLY A 197 3.71 5.98 -13.68
CA GLY A 197 2.97 5.36 -14.78
C GLY A 197 1.47 5.26 -14.47
N ARG A 198 0.92 4.04 -14.46
CA ARG A 198 -0.48 3.81 -14.10
C ARG A 198 -0.75 4.15 -12.62
N PHE A 199 0.16 3.81 -11.72
CA PHE A 199 0.08 4.07 -10.29
C PHE A 199 0.96 5.25 -9.90
N LYS A 200 0.34 6.40 -9.63
CA LYS A 200 1.03 7.66 -9.35
C LYS A 200 1.10 8.00 -7.85
N GLY A 201 0.62 7.13 -7.01
CA GLY A 201 0.44 7.33 -5.56
C GLY A 201 -1.03 7.42 -5.17
N GLY A 202 -1.41 6.65 -4.14
CA GLY A 202 -2.74 6.60 -3.56
C GLY A 202 -3.02 7.75 -2.58
N TYR A 203 -4.11 7.63 -1.83
CA TYR A 203 -4.49 8.64 -0.84
C TYR A 203 -3.40 8.84 0.23
N ILE A 204 -2.87 7.75 0.80
CA ILE A 204 -1.84 7.81 1.84
C ILE A 204 -0.60 8.56 1.33
N THR A 205 -0.08 8.19 0.15
CA THR A 205 1.08 8.86 -0.46
C THR A 205 0.83 10.36 -0.66
N ARG A 206 -0.34 10.74 -1.19
CA ARG A 206 -0.70 12.14 -1.48
C ARG A 206 -0.98 12.96 -0.23
N HIS A 207 -1.65 12.37 0.74
CA HIS A 207 -2.08 13.04 1.96
C HIS A 207 -0.91 13.31 2.92
N TYR A 208 -0.06 12.28 3.11
CA TYR A 208 1.05 12.37 4.06
C TYR A 208 2.35 12.87 3.46
N GLY A 209 2.56 12.70 2.15
CA GLY A 209 3.74 13.24 1.46
C GLY A 209 3.70 14.77 1.41
N GLN A 210 4.38 15.41 2.36
CA GLN A 210 4.46 16.87 2.52
C GLN A 210 5.94 17.28 2.68
N PRO A 211 6.70 17.36 1.56
CA PRO A 211 8.14 17.69 1.62
C PRO A 211 8.45 18.97 2.38
N SER A 212 7.59 19.98 2.30
CA SER A 212 7.72 21.25 3.05
C SER A 212 7.64 21.06 4.57
N LYS A 213 7.15 19.93 5.05
CA LYS A 213 7.12 19.53 6.47
C LYS A 213 8.13 18.42 6.79
N ASN A 214 9.10 18.17 5.90
CA ASN A 214 10.08 17.09 5.99
C ASN A 214 9.45 15.69 6.07
N ILE A 215 8.31 15.48 5.45
CA ILE A 215 7.67 14.17 5.30
C ILE A 215 7.62 13.85 3.81
N HIS A 216 8.31 12.78 3.42
CA HIS A 216 8.36 12.33 2.04
C HIS A 216 7.67 10.98 1.92
N ALA A 217 6.78 10.82 0.95
CA ALA A 217 6.06 9.58 0.71
C ALA A 217 6.30 9.04 -0.70
N ILE A 218 6.58 7.75 -0.79
CA ILE A 218 6.73 7.01 -2.04
C ILE A 218 5.87 5.76 -1.95
N GLN A 219 5.04 5.53 -2.97
CA GLN A 219 4.34 4.26 -3.17
C GLN A 219 5.19 3.34 -4.05
N LEU A 220 5.22 2.06 -3.71
CA LEU A 220 5.66 1.00 -4.61
C LEU A 220 4.50 0.05 -4.86
N GLU A 221 4.11 -0.13 -6.12
CA GLU A 221 3.16 -1.13 -6.59
C GLU A 221 3.92 -2.25 -7.26
N LEU A 222 3.98 -3.42 -6.65
CA LEU A 222 4.67 -4.59 -7.16
C LEU A 222 3.71 -5.47 -7.95
N SER A 223 4.11 -5.92 -9.13
CA SER A 223 3.36 -6.94 -9.87
C SER A 223 3.47 -8.28 -9.14
N GLN A 224 2.36 -8.89 -8.76
CA GLN A 224 2.29 -10.11 -7.96
C GLN A 224 2.97 -11.31 -8.62
N ILE A 225 3.04 -11.33 -9.95
CA ILE A 225 3.73 -12.37 -10.71
C ILE A 225 5.22 -12.51 -10.35
N THR A 226 5.82 -11.46 -9.78
CA THR A 226 7.25 -11.43 -9.41
C THR A 226 7.58 -12.26 -8.18
N TYR A 227 6.58 -12.61 -7.34
CA TYR A 227 6.83 -13.32 -6.08
C TYR A 227 5.80 -14.41 -5.74
N MET A 228 4.69 -14.50 -6.46
CA MET A 228 3.64 -15.47 -6.16
C MET A 228 3.06 -16.13 -7.43
N ASN A 229 2.24 -17.16 -7.23
CA ASN A 229 1.37 -17.71 -8.24
C ASN A 229 0.02 -16.98 -8.17
N GLU A 230 -0.24 -16.10 -9.12
CA GLU A 230 -1.44 -15.26 -9.14
C GLU A 230 -2.73 -16.06 -9.29
N ALA A 231 -2.72 -17.15 -10.08
CA ALA A 231 -3.91 -17.96 -10.32
C ALA A 231 -4.37 -18.74 -9.07
N GLU A 232 -3.42 -19.16 -8.24
CA GLU A 232 -3.67 -19.93 -7.02
C GLU A 232 -3.66 -19.06 -5.76
N MET A 233 -3.27 -17.79 -5.88
CA MET A 233 -3.04 -16.87 -4.76
C MET A 233 -2.09 -17.45 -3.72
N THR A 234 -0.99 -18.10 -4.17
CA THR A 234 -0.02 -18.77 -3.31
C THR A 234 1.37 -18.16 -3.45
N TRP A 235 2.10 -18.14 -2.33
CA TRP A 235 3.50 -17.73 -2.30
C TRP A 235 4.36 -18.64 -3.18
N SER A 236 5.31 -18.06 -3.91
CA SER A 236 6.29 -18.81 -4.72
C SER A 236 7.66 -18.82 -4.04
N GLU A 237 8.08 -19.99 -3.54
CA GLU A 237 9.44 -20.18 -2.98
C GLU A 237 10.54 -20.09 -4.05
N GLU A 238 10.18 -20.12 -5.33
CA GLU A 238 11.11 -19.94 -6.45
C GLU A 238 11.30 -18.47 -6.81
N LYS A 239 10.20 -17.69 -6.88
CA LYS A 239 10.23 -16.31 -7.37
C LYS A 239 10.57 -15.29 -6.28
N ALA A 240 9.95 -15.41 -5.11
CA ALA A 240 10.09 -14.41 -4.04
C ALA A 240 11.53 -14.18 -3.59
N PRO A 241 12.40 -15.21 -3.47
CA PRO A 241 13.81 -15.01 -3.12
C PRO A 241 14.60 -14.16 -4.13
N ASN A 242 14.11 -14.01 -5.37
CA ASN A 242 14.77 -13.20 -6.40
C ASN A 242 14.40 -11.71 -6.28
N VAL A 243 13.15 -11.38 -5.93
CA VAL A 243 12.70 -9.99 -5.82
C VAL A 243 12.95 -9.38 -4.44
N GLN A 244 12.98 -10.18 -3.37
CA GLN A 244 13.22 -9.69 -2.01
C GLN A 244 14.55 -8.90 -1.87
N PRO A 245 15.69 -9.34 -2.43
CA PRO A 245 16.94 -8.56 -2.40
C PRO A 245 16.81 -7.19 -3.07
N VAL A 246 16.06 -7.10 -4.17
CA VAL A 246 15.79 -5.83 -4.87
C VAL A 246 14.96 -4.89 -4.00
N LEU A 247 13.89 -5.40 -3.38
CA LEU A 247 13.07 -4.61 -2.45
C LEU A 247 13.89 -4.13 -1.24
N LYS A 248 14.75 -5.00 -0.71
CA LYS A 248 15.67 -4.63 0.37
C LYS A 248 16.63 -3.52 -0.05
N ALA A 249 17.24 -3.62 -1.22
CA ALA A 249 18.14 -2.61 -1.76
C ALA A 249 17.42 -1.26 -1.98
N ILE A 250 16.15 -1.26 -2.42
CA ILE A 250 15.32 -0.05 -2.51
C ILE A 250 15.16 0.59 -1.11
N VAL A 251 14.77 -0.18 -0.11
CA VAL A 251 14.60 0.32 1.26
C VAL A 251 15.92 0.85 1.83
N GLU A 252 17.03 0.14 1.63
CA GLU A 252 18.36 0.57 2.05
C GLU A 252 18.81 1.86 1.34
N SER A 253 18.53 2.01 0.04
CA SER A 253 18.85 3.24 -0.70
C SER A 253 18.14 4.46 -0.11
N LEU A 254 16.88 4.33 0.27
CA LEU A 254 16.10 5.38 0.93
C LEU A 254 16.66 5.72 2.33
N LEU A 255 17.06 4.72 3.12
CA LEU A 255 17.60 4.91 4.47
C LEU A 255 19.00 5.54 4.47
N ASN A 256 19.72 5.46 3.37
CA ASN A 256 21.07 5.99 3.23
C ASN A 256 21.14 7.45 2.75
N ILE A 257 19.99 8.07 2.44
CA ILE A 257 19.96 9.46 2.00
C ILE A 257 20.25 10.40 3.19
N PRO A 258 21.26 11.29 3.08
CA PRO A 258 21.54 12.27 4.13
C PRO A 258 20.40 13.28 4.28
N LEU A 259 20.04 13.67 5.51
CA LEU A 259 19.05 14.72 5.78
C LEU A 259 19.35 16.03 5.02
N ALA A 260 20.63 16.39 4.87
CA ALA A 260 21.03 17.60 4.16
C ALA A 260 20.59 17.62 2.69
N THR A 261 20.38 16.45 2.09
CA THR A 261 19.92 16.29 0.70
C THR A 261 18.40 16.49 0.56
N LEU A 262 17.65 16.36 1.66
CA LEU A 262 16.18 16.46 1.69
C LEU A 262 15.66 17.84 2.10
N ARG A 263 16.56 18.84 2.20
CA ARG A 263 16.26 20.21 2.62
C ARG A 263 16.27 21.19 1.46
#